data_97bf297b884e69e8823d61301e0e357c
#
_entry.id   97bf297b884e69e8823d61301e0e357c
#
_cell.length_a   1.000
_cell.length_b   1.000
_cell.length_c   1.000
_cell.angle_alpha   90.00
_cell.angle_beta   90.00
_cell.angle_gamma   90.00
#
_symmetry.space_group_name_H-M   'P 1'
#
loop_
_entity.id
_entity.type
_entity.pdbx_description
1 polymer ?
#
loop_
_entity_poly.entity_id
_entity_poly.type
_entity_poly.pdbx_seq_one_letter_code
_entity_poly.pdbx_strand_id
1 'polypeptide(L)'
;MKNVSCPTSYQRYRHIVAAHGSGGKLTQQLLDEIIFPAFDNLFWQQRHDGAILPVGTRKVAFTSDSFVVTPLFFPGGNIGRLAVNGTVNDLLCCGAKPLFLSASFILEEGLPLSDLKEIVSEMASAAR
;
A
#
# COMPACT_ATOMS: atom_id res chain seq x y z
N MET A 1 -26.49 29.44 -13.55
CA MET A 1 -25.28 28.98 -12.86
C MET A 1 -24.80 27.72 -13.56
N LYS A 2 -23.68 27.77 -14.30
CA LYS A 2 -23.12 26.58 -14.95
C LYS A 2 -22.46 25.73 -13.88
N ASN A 3 -22.97 24.51 -13.66
CA ASN A 3 -22.31 23.51 -12.83
C ASN A 3 -20.93 23.23 -13.43
N VAL A 4 -19.88 23.78 -12.86
CA VAL A 4 -18.52 23.39 -13.12
C VAL A 4 -18.31 22.05 -12.43
N SER A 5 -18.68 20.97 -13.09
CA SER A 5 -18.26 19.64 -12.73
C SER A 5 -16.75 19.56 -12.98
N CYS A 6 -15.98 19.58 -11.90
CA CYS A 6 -14.54 19.31 -11.99
C CYS A 6 -14.35 17.85 -12.42
N PRO A 7 -13.82 17.56 -13.59
CA PRO A 7 -13.65 16.18 -14.04
C PRO A 7 -12.44 15.59 -13.33
N THR A 8 -12.68 14.95 -12.19
CA THR A 8 -11.66 14.25 -11.42
C THR A 8 -11.86 12.74 -11.56
N SER A 9 -11.65 12.19 -12.76
CA SER A 9 -11.50 10.76 -12.88
C SER A 9 -10.01 10.42 -12.93
N TYR A 10 -9.60 9.40 -12.20
CA TYR A 10 -8.29 8.77 -12.22
C TYR A 10 -7.79 8.47 -13.65
N GLN A 11 -8.65 8.16 -14.58
CA GLN A 11 -8.34 7.95 -16.01
C GLN A 11 -7.58 9.11 -16.68
N ARG A 12 -7.51 10.28 -16.03
CA ARG A 12 -6.79 11.45 -16.54
C ARG A 12 -5.29 11.42 -16.27
N TYR A 13 -4.84 10.65 -15.29
CA TYR A 13 -3.44 10.57 -14.87
C TYR A 13 -2.88 9.19 -15.20
N ARG A 14 -1.74 9.16 -15.89
CA ARG A 14 -0.99 7.91 -16.15
C ARG A 14 0.17 7.71 -15.16
N HIS A 15 0.53 8.75 -14.44
CA HIS A 15 1.67 8.78 -13.53
C HIS A 15 1.29 9.43 -12.21
N ILE A 16 2.05 9.11 -11.17
CA ILE A 16 1.97 9.81 -9.90
C ILE A 16 2.33 11.27 -10.09
N VAL A 17 1.56 12.15 -9.48
CA VAL A 17 1.83 13.59 -9.36
C VAL A 17 1.76 13.99 -7.89
N ALA A 18 2.39 15.11 -7.51
CA ALA A 18 2.45 15.58 -6.12
C ALA A 18 1.07 15.66 -5.43
N ALA A 19 0.02 15.97 -6.19
CA ALA A 19 -1.35 16.05 -5.66
C ALA A 19 -1.92 14.68 -5.18
N HIS A 20 -1.35 13.55 -5.59
CA HIS A 20 -1.72 12.23 -5.04
C HIS A 20 -1.28 12.04 -3.59
N GLY A 21 -0.27 12.78 -3.13
CA GLY A 21 0.21 12.75 -1.75
C GLY A 21 -0.35 13.85 -0.84
N SER A 22 -1.22 14.74 -1.35
CA SER A 22 -1.69 15.92 -0.61
C SER A 22 -2.76 15.66 0.45
N GLY A 23 -3.26 14.43 0.59
CA GLY A 23 -4.39 14.09 1.47
C GLY A 23 -5.76 14.49 0.91
N GLY A 24 -5.80 15.03 -0.31
CA GLY A 24 -7.02 15.52 -0.95
C GLY A 24 -7.74 14.45 -1.80
N LYS A 25 -8.55 14.93 -2.73
CA LYS A 25 -9.41 14.09 -3.58
C LYS A 25 -8.65 13.09 -4.43
N LEU A 26 -7.49 13.47 -4.97
CA LEU A 26 -6.65 12.54 -5.76
C LEU A 26 -6.01 11.46 -4.89
N THR A 27 -5.67 11.76 -3.64
CA THR A 27 -5.20 10.75 -2.67
C THR A 27 -6.30 9.72 -2.42
N GLN A 28 -7.53 10.17 -2.16
CA GLN A 28 -8.66 9.27 -1.94
C GLN A 28 -8.93 8.39 -3.17
N GLN A 29 -8.88 8.95 -4.37
CA GLN A 29 -9.03 8.18 -5.60
C GLN A 29 -7.94 7.12 -5.76
N LEU A 30 -6.68 7.47 -5.48
CA LEU A 30 -5.57 6.52 -5.51
C LEU A 30 -5.78 5.34 -4.55
N LEU A 31 -6.22 5.65 -3.33
CA LEU A 31 -6.53 4.63 -2.32
C LEU A 31 -7.70 3.75 -2.75
N ASP A 32 -8.80 4.35 -3.22
CA ASP A 32 -10.03 3.63 -3.58
C ASP A 32 -9.86 2.75 -4.84
N GLU A 33 -9.04 3.16 -5.81
CA GLU A 33 -8.92 2.48 -7.09
C GLU A 33 -7.72 1.51 -7.17
N ILE A 34 -6.69 1.71 -6.36
CA ILE A 34 -5.47 0.89 -6.41
C ILE A 34 -5.22 0.15 -5.09
N ILE A 35 -5.16 0.87 -3.98
CA ILE A 35 -4.68 0.30 -2.72
C ILE A 35 -5.74 -0.60 -2.06
N PHE A 36 -6.90 -0.05 -1.77
CA PHE A 36 -7.94 -0.79 -1.05
C PHE A 36 -8.43 -2.05 -1.78
N PRO A 37 -8.66 -2.04 -3.10
CA PRO A 37 -9.09 -3.26 -3.80
C PRO A 37 -8.07 -4.39 -3.78
N ALA A 38 -6.77 -4.07 -3.68
CA ALA A 38 -5.72 -5.08 -3.63
C ALA A 38 -5.68 -5.83 -2.29
N PHE A 39 -5.94 -5.13 -1.19
CA PHE A 39 -5.82 -5.70 0.16
C PHE A 39 -7.12 -6.23 0.76
N ASP A 40 -8.28 -5.84 0.26
CA ASP A 40 -9.63 -6.29 0.62
C ASP A 40 -9.76 -6.86 2.04
N ASN A 41 -9.83 -5.98 3.05
CA ASN A 41 -10.01 -6.36 4.44
C ASN A 41 -10.96 -5.42 5.20
N LEU A 42 -11.52 -5.91 6.31
CA LEU A 42 -12.52 -5.21 7.10
C LEU A 42 -11.99 -3.94 7.79
N PHE A 43 -10.68 -3.84 8.01
CA PHE A 43 -10.08 -2.69 8.71
C PHE A 43 -10.13 -1.41 7.87
N TRP A 44 -10.11 -1.53 6.53
CA TRP A 44 -10.26 -0.39 5.61
C TRP A 44 -11.64 0.24 5.60
N GLN A 45 -12.67 -0.51 6.01
CA GLN A 45 -14.06 -0.01 6.00
C GLN A 45 -14.28 1.14 6.98
N GLN A 46 -13.48 1.21 8.04
CA GLN A 46 -13.59 2.28 9.04
C GLN A 46 -13.05 3.62 8.54
N ARG A 47 -12.19 3.62 7.52
CA ARG A 47 -11.57 4.82 6.91
C ARG A 47 -11.00 5.81 7.94
N HIS A 48 -10.39 5.28 9.01
CA HIS A 48 -9.69 6.04 10.04
C HIS A 48 -8.21 6.16 9.73
N ASP A 49 -7.54 7.15 10.31
CA ASP A 49 -6.08 7.31 10.23
C ASP A 49 -5.33 6.19 10.98
N GLY A 50 -6.00 5.47 11.85
CA GLY A 50 -5.46 4.32 12.56
C GLY A 50 -6.37 3.10 12.49
N ALA A 51 -5.81 1.91 12.61
CA ALA A 51 -6.54 0.66 12.69
C ALA A 51 -6.59 0.14 14.14
N ILE A 52 -7.76 -0.31 14.58
CA ILE A 52 -7.93 -0.98 15.88
C ILE A 52 -7.83 -2.49 15.64
N LEU A 53 -6.76 -3.09 16.16
CA LEU A 53 -6.45 -4.49 15.93
C LEU A 53 -6.62 -5.31 17.21
N PRO A 54 -7.30 -6.46 17.18
CA PRO A 54 -7.41 -7.36 18.33
C PRO A 54 -6.13 -8.20 18.49
N VAL A 55 -5.29 -7.89 19.45
CA VAL A 55 -4.03 -8.62 19.71
C VAL A 55 -4.08 -9.55 20.93
N GLY A 56 -5.18 -9.62 21.65
CA GLY A 56 -5.36 -10.50 22.81
C GLY A 56 -4.47 -10.13 24.01
N THR A 57 -4.21 -11.08 24.90
CA THR A 57 -3.45 -10.89 26.15
C THR A 57 -2.00 -11.40 26.08
N ARG A 58 -1.53 -11.87 24.93
CA ARG A 58 -0.19 -12.47 24.74
C ARG A 58 0.86 -11.41 24.42
N LYS A 59 2.14 -11.80 24.53
CA LYS A 59 3.25 -10.96 24.02
C LYS A 59 3.12 -10.78 22.53
N VAL A 60 3.39 -9.59 22.04
CA VAL A 60 3.36 -9.21 20.63
C VAL A 60 4.78 -8.89 20.19
N ALA A 61 5.20 -9.44 19.05
CA ALA A 61 6.39 -9.00 18.34
C ALA A 61 5.97 -7.98 17.26
N PHE A 62 6.74 -6.94 17.09
CA PHE A 62 6.55 -5.91 16.09
C PHE A 62 7.88 -5.61 15.40
N THR A 63 7.86 -5.47 14.09
CA THR A 63 8.99 -5.00 13.29
C THR A 63 8.53 -3.98 12.26
N SER A 64 9.42 -3.18 11.75
CA SER A 64 9.18 -2.19 10.70
C SER A 64 10.42 -2.02 9.84
N ASP A 65 10.28 -2.26 8.56
CA ASP A 65 11.34 -2.15 7.56
C ASP A 65 11.02 -1.13 6.49
N SER A 66 12.05 -0.66 5.82
CA SER A 66 11.95 0.20 4.64
C SER A 66 12.74 -0.42 3.50
N PHE A 67 12.14 -0.44 2.32
CA PHE A 67 12.73 -1.02 1.12
C PHE A 67 12.90 0.02 0.03
N VAL A 68 14.12 0.07 -0.53
CA VAL A 68 14.46 0.86 -1.70
C VAL A 68 15.25 -0.04 -2.64
N VAL A 69 14.78 -0.25 -3.86
CA VAL A 69 15.46 -1.08 -4.84
C VAL A 69 15.30 -0.50 -6.26
N THR A 70 16.35 -0.61 -7.03
CA THR A 70 16.37 -0.22 -8.46
C THR A 70 17.00 -1.35 -9.26
N PRO A 71 16.32 -1.91 -10.28
CA PRO A 71 14.98 -1.55 -10.73
C PRO A 71 13.87 -2.03 -9.77
N LEU A 72 12.67 -1.45 -9.85
CA LEU A 72 11.51 -1.84 -9.04
C LEU A 72 11.01 -3.27 -9.32
N PHE A 73 11.21 -3.72 -10.57
CA PHE A 73 10.89 -5.06 -11.05
C PHE A 73 12.19 -5.80 -11.37
N PHE A 74 12.32 -7.03 -10.90
CA PHE A 74 13.52 -7.84 -11.06
C PHE A 74 13.16 -9.33 -11.20
N PRO A 75 14.08 -10.18 -11.63
CA PRO A 75 13.82 -11.61 -11.71
C PRO A 75 13.37 -12.19 -10.36
N GLY A 76 12.19 -12.79 -10.35
CA GLY A 76 11.59 -13.37 -9.14
C GLY A 76 10.55 -12.49 -8.43
N GLY A 77 10.33 -11.24 -8.87
CA GLY A 77 9.28 -10.38 -8.31
C GLY A 77 9.53 -8.88 -8.46
N ASN A 78 8.98 -8.13 -7.54
CA ASN A 78 9.13 -6.68 -7.47
C ASN A 78 9.30 -6.22 -6.02
N ILE A 79 9.49 -4.91 -5.83
CA ILE A 79 9.66 -4.29 -4.50
C ILE A 79 8.50 -4.60 -3.55
N GLY A 80 7.26 -4.78 -4.04
CA GLY A 80 6.10 -5.10 -3.21
C GLY A 80 6.20 -6.48 -2.57
N ARG A 81 6.56 -7.49 -3.36
CA ARG A 81 6.82 -8.85 -2.86
C ARG A 81 8.02 -8.88 -1.92
N LEU A 82 9.08 -8.16 -2.27
CA LEU A 82 10.28 -8.06 -1.44
C LEU A 82 9.95 -7.47 -0.07
N ALA A 83 9.19 -6.38 -0.01
CA ALA A 83 8.82 -5.69 1.22
C ALA A 83 8.04 -6.60 2.18
N VAL A 84 7.05 -7.34 1.69
CA VAL A 84 6.29 -8.28 2.53
C VAL A 84 7.18 -9.40 3.04
N ASN A 85 7.91 -10.08 2.15
CA ASN A 85 8.72 -11.24 2.51
C ASN A 85 9.86 -10.87 3.47
N GLY A 86 10.52 -9.74 3.27
CA GLY A 86 11.59 -9.25 4.14
C GLY A 86 11.09 -8.97 5.55
N THR A 87 10.01 -8.19 5.67
CA THR A 87 9.42 -7.84 6.96
C THR A 87 8.86 -9.06 7.70
N VAL A 88 8.21 -9.99 6.98
CA VAL A 88 7.74 -11.25 7.56
C VAL A 88 8.91 -12.11 8.07
N ASN A 89 10.01 -12.12 7.35
CA ASN A 89 11.20 -12.88 7.72
C ASN A 89 11.76 -12.45 9.09
N ASP A 90 11.76 -11.15 9.38
CA ASP A 90 12.19 -10.63 10.68
C ASP A 90 11.29 -11.11 11.83
N LEU A 91 9.97 -11.13 11.62
CA LEU A 91 9.04 -11.70 12.61
C LEU A 91 9.28 -13.20 12.81
N LEU A 92 9.54 -13.96 11.75
CA LEU A 92 9.84 -15.38 11.85
C LEU A 92 11.15 -15.64 12.62
N CYS A 93 12.18 -14.79 12.41
CA CYS A 93 13.42 -14.85 13.19
C CYS A 93 13.19 -14.63 14.70
N CYS A 94 12.17 -13.87 15.07
CA CYS A 94 11.73 -13.71 16.45
C CYS A 94 10.84 -14.87 16.97
N GLY A 95 10.57 -15.89 16.15
CA GLY A 95 9.63 -16.98 16.47
C GLY A 95 8.16 -16.54 16.54
N ALA A 96 7.82 -15.42 15.93
CA ALA A 96 6.47 -14.87 15.94
C ALA A 96 5.70 -15.24 14.66
N LYS A 97 4.38 -15.41 14.79
CA LYS A 97 3.48 -15.60 13.66
C LYS A 97 2.99 -14.24 13.18
N PRO A 98 3.15 -13.89 11.88
CA PRO A 98 2.56 -12.68 11.31
C PRO A 98 1.04 -12.71 11.44
N LEU A 99 0.44 -11.61 11.90
CA LEU A 99 -1.00 -11.46 12.03
C LEU A 99 -1.52 -10.26 11.24
N PHE A 100 -0.77 -9.16 11.26
CA PHE A 100 -1.12 -7.90 10.63
C PHE A 100 0.10 -7.29 9.96
N LEU A 101 -0.11 -6.61 8.87
CA LEU A 101 0.88 -5.86 8.13
C LEU A 101 0.38 -4.42 7.96
N SER A 102 1.23 -3.44 8.22
CA SER A 102 1.03 -2.07 7.79
C SER A 102 2.01 -1.73 6.68
N ALA A 103 1.60 -0.91 5.73
CA ALA A 103 2.45 -0.46 4.64
C ALA A 103 2.39 1.05 4.49
N SER A 104 3.54 1.67 4.37
CA SER A 104 3.70 3.07 4.00
C SER A 104 4.35 3.17 2.63
N PHE A 105 3.88 4.11 1.81
CA PHE A 105 4.41 4.33 0.47
C PHE A 105 5.01 5.73 0.37
N ILE A 106 6.28 5.81 -0.04
CA ILE A 106 6.91 7.05 -0.48
C ILE A 106 7.02 6.95 -2.00
N LEU A 107 6.14 7.63 -2.71
CA LEU A 107 6.00 7.54 -4.15
C LEU A 107 6.70 8.73 -4.82
N GLU A 108 7.61 8.43 -5.73
CA GLU A 108 8.26 9.43 -6.55
C GLU A 108 7.30 9.96 -7.61
N GLU A 109 7.34 11.28 -7.83
CA GLU A 109 6.57 11.91 -8.91
C GLU A 109 7.05 11.38 -10.28
N GLY A 110 6.11 11.04 -11.15
CA GLY A 110 6.41 10.42 -12.43
C GLY A 110 6.30 8.90 -12.45
N LEU A 111 6.20 8.22 -11.30
CA LEU A 111 5.97 6.78 -11.26
C LEU A 111 4.68 6.43 -12.04
N PRO A 112 4.73 5.49 -13.02
CA PRO A 112 3.55 5.04 -13.71
C PRO A 112 2.55 4.39 -12.74
N LEU A 113 1.29 4.73 -12.86
CA LEU A 113 0.23 4.15 -12.03
C LEU A 113 0.01 2.66 -12.32
N SER A 114 0.32 2.21 -13.55
CA SER A 114 0.36 0.79 -13.90
C SER A 114 1.35 0.02 -13.04
N ASP A 115 2.54 0.58 -12.84
CA ASP A 115 3.62 -0.04 -12.08
C ASP A 115 3.27 -0.09 -10.60
N LEU A 116 2.72 0.99 -10.05
CA LEU A 116 2.20 1.00 -8.68
C LEU A 116 1.12 -0.06 -8.48
N LYS A 117 0.18 -0.19 -9.42
CA LYS A 117 -0.88 -1.20 -9.35
C LYS A 117 -0.31 -2.62 -9.34
N GLU A 118 0.69 -2.91 -10.17
CA GLU A 118 1.35 -4.21 -10.19
C GLU A 118 2.10 -4.48 -8.89
N ILE A 119 2.86 -3.50 -8.38
CA ILE A 119 3.58 -3.59 -7.10
C ILE A 119 2.62 -3.92 -5.95
N VAL A 120 1.51 -3.19 -5.85
CA VAL A 120 0.51 -3.38 -4.79
C VAL A 120 -0.20 -4.74 -4.92
N SER A 121 -0.47 -5.20 -6.14
CA SER A 121 -1.04 -6.53 -6.40
C SER A 121 -0.11 -7.65 -5.93
N GLU A 122 1.19 -7.57 -6.23
CA GLU A 122 2.20 -8.52 -5.77
C GLU A 122 2.38 -8.48 -4.24
N MET A 123 2.34 -7.29 -3.65
CA MET A 123 2.36 -7.11 -2.20
C MET A 123 1.17 -7.81 -1.54
N ALA A 124 -0.04 -7.60 -2.05
CA ALA A 124 -1.25 -8.24 -1.56
C ALA A 124 -1.21 -9.77 -1.74
N SER A 125 -0.66 -10.26 -2.85
CA SER A 125 -0.46 -11.69 -3.11
C SER A 125 0.51 -12.33 -2.11
N ALA A 126 1.60 -11.64 -1.77
CA ALA A 126 2.60 -12.12 -0.82
C ALA A 126 2.10 -12.11 0.63
N ALA A 127 1.14 -11.26 0.97
CA ALA A 127 0.57 -11.12 2.32
C ALA A 127 -0.53 -12.14 2.64
N ARG A 128 -0.95 -12.99 1.70
CA ARG A 128 -1.96 -14.06 1.86
C ARG A 128 -1.32 -15.38 2.24
#